data_9670a0e9c8bdd8283f34a2abb39bd694
#
_entry.id   9670a0e9c8bdd8283f34a2abb39bd694
#
_cell.length_a   1.000
_cell.length_b   1.000
_cell.length_c   1.000
_cell.angle_alpha   90.00
_cell.angle_beta   90.00
_cell.angle_gamma   90.00
#
_symmetry.space_group_name_H-M   'P 1'
#
loop_
_entity.id
_entity.type
_entity.pdbx_description
1 polymer ?
#
loop_
_entity_poly.entity_id
_entity_poly.type
_entity_poly.pdbx_seq_one_letter_code
_entity_poly.pdbx_strand_id
1 'polypeptide(L)'
;ISPEGQEPLDGSVKTIAQLFKNAGYVTGAFGKWGLGYPGSAAEPNKVGFDKFYGYNCQRQAHSYYPAWLYDNSIKVILPANPYSQDLIHQQALQFIRDNKGKSFFGYFAYSLPHASLEQPDDSILQMYKRKFCEPKAFKYSGNYTGTTIPRTQFAGMVTRLDNYLGEIIIELEK
;
A
#
# COMPACT_ATOMS: atom_id res chain seq x y z
N ILE A 1 10.82 21.82 -5.30
CA ILE A 1 10.28 20.52 -4.79
C ILE A 1 9.46 19.94 -5.92
N SER A 2 9.78 18.72 -6.31
CA SER A 2 9.08 17.99 -7.37
C SER A 2 7.58 17.85 -7.05
N PRO A 3 6.72 17.65 -8.06
CA PRO A 3 5.30 17.39 -7.84
C PRO A 3 5.09 16.32 -6.77
N GLU A 4 4.08 16.54 -5.90
CA GLU A 4 3.75 15.64 -4.80
C GLU A 4 4.84 15.48 -3.72
N GLY A 5 5.87 16.33 -3.71
CA GLY A 5 6.87 16.42 -2.64
C GLY A 5 7.85 15.25 -2.57
N GLN A 6 8.08 14.56 -3.67
CA GLN A 6 9.05 13.46 -3.74
C GLN A 6 10.05 13.66 -4.89
N GLU A 7 11.27 13.15 -4.69
CA GLU A 7 12.31 13.12 -5.70
C GLU A 7 12.25 11.80 -6.46
N PRO A 8 12.16 11.80 -7.79
CA PRO A 8 12.14 10.56 -8.55
C PRO A 8 13.50 9.87 -8.51
N LEU A 9 13.48 8.54 -8.52
CA LEU A 9 14.67 7.74 -8.74
C LEU A 9 15.28 8.10 -10.10
N ASP A 10 16.61 8.14 -10.18
CA ASP A 10 17.31 8.34 -11.46
C ASP A 10 16.98 7.19 -12.42
N GLY A 11 16.57 7.55 -13.64
CA GLY A 11 16.16 6.56 -14.64
C GLY A 11 17.28 5.63 -15.14
N SER A 12 18.54 5.94 -14.83
CA SER A 12 19.70 5.06 -15.13
C SER A 12 19.87 3.91 -14.11
N VAL A 13 19.23 4.00 -12.94
CA VAL A 13 19.33 2.97 -11.89
C VAL A 13 18.56 1.73 -12.30
N LYS A 14 19.24 0.59 -12.37
CA LYS A 14 18.58 -0.70 -12.57
C LYS A 14 17.86 -1.14 -11.32
N THR A 15 16.57 -1.40 -11.44
CA THR A 15 15.74 -1.90 -10.34
C THR A 15 15.70 -3.42 -10.33
N ILE A 16 15.39 -3.99 -9.18
CA ILE A 16 15.16 -5.44 -9.04
C ILE A 16 13.99 -5.90 -9.94
N ALA A 17 12.95 -5.07 -10.10
CA ALA A 17 11.82 -5.38 -10.98
C ALA A 17 12.26 -5.54 -12.45
N GLN A 18 13.14 -4.66 -12.93
CA GLN A 18 13.71 -4.80 -14.29
C GLN A 18 14.52 -6.09 -14.45
N LEU A 19 15.26 -6.51 -13.42
CA LEU A 19 16.01 -7.76 -13.45
C LEU A 19 15.07 -8.97 -13.55
N PHE A 20 14.04 -9.02 -12.73
CA PHE A 20 13.04 -10.09 -12.81
C PHE A 20 12.28 -10.07 -14.14
N LYS A 21 11.87 -8.91 -14.62
CA LYS A 21 11.21 -8.77 -15.92
C LYS A 21 12.08 -9.27 -17.06
N ASN A 22 13.38 -8.92 -17.07
CA ASN A 22 14.34 -9.39 -18.07
C ASN A 22 14.59 -10.90 -17.99
N ALA A 23 14.39 -11.50 -16.81
CA ALA A 23 14.41 -12.95 -16.60
C ALA A 23 13.10 -13.66 -16.96
N GLY A 24 12.12 -12.95 -17.52
CA GLY A 24 10.84 -13.50 -17.96
C GLY A 24 9.75 -13.60 -16.88
N TYR A 25 9.94 -12.95 -15.74
CA TYR A 25 8.91 -12.90 -14.70
C TYR A 25 7.87 -11.83 -15.02
N VAL A 26 6.61 -12.11 -14.70
CA VAL A 26 5.58 -11.08 -14.61
C VAL A 26 5.76 -10.30 -13.31
N THR A 27 5.72 -8.97 -13.35
CA THR A 27 6.10 -8.13 -12.20
C THR A 27 4.95 -7.24 -11.73
N GLY A 28 4.67 -7.22 -10.43
CA GLY A 28 3.62 -6.39 -9.84
C GLY A 28 4.07 -5.65 -8.59
N ALA A 29 3.59 -4.42 -8.40
CA ALA A 29 3.81 -3.62 -7.19
C ALA A 29 2.48 -3.12 -6.62
N PHE A 30 2.28 -3.28 -5.31
CA PHE A 30 1.02 -2.99 -4.63
C PHE A 30 1.29 -2.23 -3.33
N GLY A 31 0.72 -1.02 -3.20
CA GLY A 31 0.89 -0.20 -2.00
C GLY A 31 1.50 1.17 -2.27
N LYS A 32 2.41 1.58 -1.41
CA LYS A 32 3.06 2.89 -1.45
C LYS A 32 4.32 2.85 -2.30
N TRP A 33 4.35 3.64 -3.39
CA TRP A 33 5.53 3.78 -4.25
C TRP A 33 6.52 4.81 -3.70
N GLY A 34 6.35 6.08 -3.99
CA GLY A 34 7.18 7.15 -3.47
C GLY A 34 8.55 7.33 -4.11
N LEU A 35 8.90 6.59 -5.15
CA LEU A 35 10.16 6.69 -5.88
C LEU A 35 10.04 7.43 -7.21
N GLY A 36 8.86 7.96 -7.50
CA GLY A 36 8.54 8.74 -8.68
C GLY A 36 7.14 9.34 -8.57
N TYR A 37 6.74 10.11 -9.55
CA TYR A 37 5.41 10.72 -9.65
C TYR A 37 4.88 10.54 -11.08
N PRO A 38 3.58 10.69 -11.33
CA PRO A 38 3.01 10.57 -12.66
C PRO A 38 3.72 11.49 -13.67
N GLY A 39 4.21 10.90 -14.77
CA GLY A 39 5.01 11.58 -15.78
C GLY A 39 6.53 11.50 -15.57
N SER A 40 7.02 11.14 -14.38
CA SER A 40 8.47 10.98 -14.14
C SER A 40 9.05 9.74 -14.82
N ALA A 41 10.40 9.67 -14.91
CA ALA A 41 11.10 8.48 -15.40
C ALA A 41 10.99 7.28 -14.46
N ALA A 42 10.63 7.51 -13.19
CA ALA A 42 10.59 6.51 -12.16
C ALA A 42 9.15 6.13 -11.71
N GLU A 43 8.17 6.25 -12.60
CA GLU A 43 6.87 5.60 -12.40
C GLU A 43 7.05 4.08 -12.29
N PRO A 44 6.25 3.36 -11.51
CA PRO A 44 6.39 1.92 -11.33
C PRO A 44 6.52 1.15 -12.66
N ASN A 45 5.67 1.47 -13.64
CA ASN A 45 5.66 0.79 -14.93
C ASN A 45 6.90 1.11 -15.81
N LYS A 46 7.56 2.24 -15.58
CA LYS A 46 8.79 2.61 -16.32
C LYS A 46 10.03 1.95 -15.72
N VAL A 47 9.96 1.53 -14.46
CA VAL A 47 11.09 0.93 -13.76
C VAL A 47 10.92 -0.58 -13.53
N GLY A 48 10.11 -1.23 -14.37
CA GLY A 48 10.10 -2.68 -14.49
C GLY A 48 8.86 -3.41 -13.98
N PHE A 49 7.84 -2.73 -13.45
CA PHE A 49 6.60 -3.38 -13.05
C PHE A 49 5.59 -3.40 -14.20
N ASP A 50 4.99 -4.58 -14.47
CA ASP A 50 3.90 -4.74 -15.44
C ASP A 50 2.58 -4.26 -14.88
N LYS A 51 2.39 -4.44 -13.57
CA LYS A 51 1.20 -3.98 -12.83
C LYS A 51 1.62 -3.15 -11.62
N PHE A 52 0.93 -2.04 -11.41
CA PHE A 52 0.98 -1.25 -10.19
C PHE A 52 -0.44 -0.92 -9.72
N TYR A 53 -0.69 -1.04 -8.42
CA TYR A 53 -1.91 -0.51 -7.82
C TYR A 53 -1.62 0.06 -6.43
N GLY A 54 -1.93 1.35 -6.23
CA GLY A 54 -1.68 1.99 -4.93
C GLY A 54 -1.46 3.50 -4.99
N TYR A 55 -0.66 3.97 -4.04
CA TYR A 55 -0.27 5.39 -3.93
C TYR A 55 1.01 5.66 -4.71
N ASN A 56 0.96 6.51 -5.70
CA ASN A 56 2.17 6.96 -6.37
C ASN A 56 2.96 7.94 -5.48
N CYS A 57 2.25 8.78 -4.71
CA CYS A 57 2.82 9.80 -3.83
C CYS A 57 2.90 9.36 -2.36
N GLN A 58 4.05 9.60 -1.72
CA GLN A 58 4.23 9.32 -0.29
C GLN A 58 3.28 10.10 0.61
N ARG A 59 3.05 11.38 0.29
CA ARG A 59 2.21 12.26 1.09
C ARG A 59 0.74 11.82 1.08
N GLN A 60 0.24 11.37 -0.05
CA GLN A 60 -1.10 10.82 -0.20
C GLN A 60 -1.28 9.54 0.64
N ALA A 61 -0.24 8.71 0.75
CA ALA A 61 -0.27 7.46 1.52
C ALA A 61 -0.34 7.66 3.05
N HIS A 62 -0.38 8.90 3.54
CA HIS A 62 -0.69 9.21 4.94
C HIS A 62 -2.20 9.18 5.24
N SER A 63 -3.07 9.12 4.24
CA SER A 63 -4.50 8.90 4.39
C SER A 63 -4.86 7.49 3.96
N TYR A 64 -5.52 6.73 4.83
CA TYR A 64 -6.01 5.39 4.53
C TYR A 64 -7.39 5.39 3.85
N TYR A 65 -8.01 6.57 3.74
CA TYR A 65 -9.29 6.80 3.05
C TYR A 65 -9.12 7.88 1.96
N PRO A 66 -8.30 7.60 0.93
CA PRO A 66 -8.04 8.58 -0.12
C PRO A 66 -9.20 8.66 -1.11
N ALA A 67 -9.34 9.82 -1.76
CA ALA A 67 -10.32 10.01 -2.83
C ALA A 67 -9.94 9.29 -4.14
N TRP A 68 -8.69 8.87 -4.30
CA TRP A 68 -8.20 8.14 -5.47
C TRP A 68 -6.98 7.29 -5.16
N LEU A 69 -6.74 6.29 -5.99
CA LEU A 69 -5.47 5.55 -6.10
C LEU A 69 -5.02 5.56 -7.58
N TYR A 70 -3.90 4.94 -7.85
CA TYR A 70 -3.41 4.70 -9.21
C TYR A 70 -3.52 3.23 -9.56
N ASP A 71 -4.03 2.95 -10.75
CA ASP A 71 -3.91 1.68 -11.45
C ASP A 71 -2.94 1.90 -12.62
N ASN A 72 -1.72 1.42 -12.49
CA ASN A 72 -0.61 1.82 -13.34
C ASN A 72 -0.45 3.35 -13.34
N SER A 73 -0.47 4.00 -14.50
CA SER A 73 -0.41 5.45 -14.63
C SER A 73 -1.80 6.13 -14.62
N ILE A 74 -2.87 5.36 -14.44
CA ILE A 74 -4.25 5.86 -14.48
C ILE A 74 -4.73 6.19 -13.07
N LYS A 75 -5.19 7.42 -12.88
CA LYS A 75 -5.83 7.86 -11.65
C LYS A 75 -7.26 7.29 -11.56
N VAL A 76 -7.51 6.46 -10.56
CA VAL A 76 -8.81 5.84 -10.28
C VAL A 76 -9.47 6.56 -9.12
N ILE A 77 -10.62 7.19 -9.36
CA ILE A 77 -11.42 7.84 -8.33
C ILE A 77 -12.16 6.79 -7.50
N LEU A 78 -12.09 6.91 -6.19
CA LEU A 78 -12.69 5.98 -5.25
C LEU A 78 -13.99 6.56 -4.68
N PRO A 79 -15.15 5.97 -4.98
CA PRO A 79 -16.41 6.43 -4.41
C PRO A 79 -16.47 6.08 -2.92
N ALA A 80 -17.09 6.98 -2.12
CA ALA A 80 -17.33 6.76 -0.68
C ALA A 80 -16.07 6.52 0.18
N ASN A 81 -14.89 6.94 -0.28
CA ASN A 81 -13.62 6.84 0.45
C ASN A 81 -13.40 5.46 1.13
N PRO A 82 -13.30 4.37 0.38
CA PRO A 82 -13.09 3.05 0.95
C PRO A 82 -11.69 2.95 1.61
N TYR A 83 -11.53 1.98 2.50
CA TYR A 83 -10.23 1.71 3.12
C TYR A 83 -9.25 1.19 2.07
N SER A 84 -8.24 1.98 1.77
CA SER A 84 -7.33 1.76 0.63
C SER A 84 -6.51 0.47 0.74
N GLN A 85 -6.16 0.05 1.96
CA GLN A 85 -5.33 -1.14 2.13
C GLN A 85 -6.07 -2.42 1.76
N ASP A 86 -7.40 -2.48 1.99
CA ASP A 86 -8.23 -3.60 1.53
C ASP A 86 -8.27 -3.64 -0.01
N LEU A 87 -8.40 -2.49 -0.68
CA LEU A 87 -8.39 -2.42 -2.14
C LEU A 87 -7.03 -2.84 -2.72
N ILE A 88 -5.95 -2.36 -2.13
CA ILE A 88 -4.58 -2.69 -2.54
C ILE A 88 -4.35 -4.19 -2.37
N HIS A 89 -4.80 -4.76 -1.25
CA HIS A 89 -4.68 -6.18 -0.97
C HIS A 89 -5.48 -7.04 -1.95
N GLN A 90 -6.73 -6.65 -2.27
CA GLN A 90 -7.53 -7.34 -3.28
C GLN A 90 -6.84 -7.38 -4.64
N GLN A 91 -6.22 -6.27 -5.07
CA GLN A 91 -5.47 -6.22 -6.32
C GLN A 91 -4.19 -7.08 -6.26
N ALA A 92 -3.53 -7.16 -5.11
CA ALA A 92 -2.40 -8.03 -4.89
C ALA A 92 -2.77 -9.51 -5.02
N LEU A 93 -3.87 -9.94 -4.38
CA LEU A 93 -4.39 -11.31 -4.49
C LEU A 93 -4.83 -11.63 -5.93
N GLN A 94 -5.48 -10.68 -6.61
CA GLN A 94 -5.88 -10.87 -8.00
C GLN A 94 -4.66 -11.06 -8.92
N PHE A 95 -3.59 -10.29 -8.72
CA PHE A 95 -2.35 -10.46 -9.46
C PHE A 95 -1.74 -11.86 -9.27
N ILE A 96 -1.75 -12.40 -8.07
CA ILE A 96 -1.27 -13.76 -7.79
C ILE A 96 -2.12 -14.78 -8.55
N ARG A 97 -3.46 -14.68 -8.47
CA ARG A 97 -4.41 -15.57 -9.18
C ARG A 97 -4.20 -15.58 -10.68
N ASP A 98 -4.03 -14.39 -11.26
CA ASP A 98 -3.85 -14.22 -12.71
C ASP A 98 -2.52 -14.76 -13.22
N ASN A 99 -1.55 -14.95 -12.32
CA ASN A 99 -0.19 -15.32 -12.68
C ASN A 99 0.29 -16.65 -12.03
N LYS A 100 -0.56 -17.40 -11.35
CA LYS A 100 -0.17 -18.66 -10.66
C LYS A 100 0.46 -19.73 -11.57
N GLY A 101 0.23 -19.67 -12.87
CA GLY A 101 0.84 -20.54 -13.87
C GLY A 101 2.15 -20.02 -14.47
N LYS A 102 2.70 -18.92 -13.96
CA LYS A 102 3.90 -18.26 -14.47
C LYS A 102 4.85 -17.91 -13.32
N SER A 103 6.13 -17.71 -13.64
CA SER A 103 7.04 -17.08 -12.69
C SER A 103 6.65 -15.61 -12.55
N PHE A 104 6.45 -15.13 -11.33
CA PHE A 104 6.14 -13.73 -11.08
C PHE A 104 6.96 -13.15 -9.92
N PHE A 105 7.10 -11.85 -9.89
CA PHE A 105 7.68 -11.06 -8.81
C PHE A 105 6.64 -10.07 -8.30
N GLY A 106 6.21 -10.23 -7.05
CA GLY A 106 5.26 -9.34 -6.36
C GLY A 106 5.96 -8.49 -5.30
N TYR A 107 5.82 -7.16 -5.38
CA TYR A 107 6.30 -6.21 -4.38
C TYR A 107 5.11 -5.63 -3.61
N PHE A 108 4.92 -6.08 -2.37
CA PHE A 108 3.79 -5.70 -1.51
C PHE A 108 4.21 -4.62 -0.50
N ALA A 109 4.14 -3.36 -0.92
CA ALA A 109 4.55 -2.19 -0.15
C ALA A 109 3.37 -1.58 0.64
N TYR A 110 2.72 -2.39 1.49
CA TYR A 110 1.62 -1.91 2.33
C TYR A 110 2.05 -0.73 3.21
N SER A 111 1.15 0.25 3.38
CA SER A 111 1.44 1.39 4.25
C SER A 111 1.28 1.07 5.73
N LEU A 112 0.59 -0.01 6.08
CA LEU A 112 0.40 -0.47 7.45
C LEU A 112 1.72 -0.86 8.12
N PRO A 113 1.93 -0.54 9.39
CA PRO A 113 1.11 0.24 10.32
C PRO A 113 1.58 1.69 10.48
N HIS A 114 1.93 2.37 9.41
CA HIS A 114 2.41 3.75 9.42
C HIS A 114 1.30 4.72 9.90
N ALA A 115 1.64 5.85 10.48
CA ALA A 115 0.69 6.94 10.75
C ALA A 115 0.18 7.56 9.41
N SER A 116 -1.07 8.03 9.29
CA SER A 116 -2.04 8.16 10.38
C SER A 116 -2.49 6.79 10.89
N LEU A 117 -2.83 6.74 12.19
CA LEU A 117 -3.34 5.50 12.78
C LEU A 117 -4.85 5.40 12.53
N GLU A 118 -5.22 4.88 11.39
CA GLU A 118 -6.60 4.79 10.90
C GLU A 118 -6.90 3.39 10.37
N GLN A 119 -8.07 2.87 10.67
CA GLN A 119 -8.58 1.60 10.13
C GLN A 119 -10.11 1.55 10.24
N PRO A 120 -10.79 0.61 9.55
CA PRO A 120 -12.21 0.39 9.70
C PRO A 120 -12.63 0.09 11.13
N ASP A 121 -13.82 0.55 11.52
CA ASP A 121 -14.41 0.21 12.82
C ASP A 121 -15.12 -1.15 12.75
N ASP A 122 -14.32 -2.19 12.64
CA ASP A 122 -14.74 -3.58 12.49
C ASP A 122 -14.39 -4.45 13.71
N SER A 123 -14.55 -5.76 13.58
CA SER A 123 -14.26 -6.73 14.66
C SER A 123 -12.82 -6.67 15.17
N ILE A 124 -11.84 -6.35 14.32
CA ILE A 124 -10.43 -6.22 14.70
C ILE A 124 -10.27 -5.02 15.63
N LEU A 125 -10.78 -3.84 15.23
CA LEU A 125 -10.70 -2.64 16.06
C LEU A 125 -11.46 -2.85 17.37
N GLN A 126 -12.67 -3.42 17.34
CA GLN A 126 -13.49 -3.68 18.52
C GLN A 126 -12.82 -4.66 19.49
N MET A 127 -12.09 -5.65 19.00
CA MET A 127 -11.30 -6.56 19.84
C MET A 127 -10.25 -5.79 20.65
N TYR A 128 -9.52 -4.88 20.02
CA TYR A 128 -8.45 -4.10 20.69
C TYR A 128 -9.00 -2.98 21.58
N LYS A 129 -10.15 -2.37 21.25
CA LYS A 129 -10.87 -1.44 22.15
C LYS A 129 -11.17 -2.07 23.51
N ARG A 130 -11.43 -3.39 23.56
CA ARG A 130 -11.66 -4.13 24.80
C ARG A 130 -10.38 -4.55 25.54
N LYS A 131 -9.25 -4.60 24.84
CA LYS A 131 -7.96 -5.07 25.40
C LYS A 131 -7.10 -3.94 25.97
N PHE A 132 -7.16 -2.77 25.41
CA PHE A 132 -6.25 -1.68 25.75
C PHE A 132 -6.96 -0.56 26.52
N CYS A 133 -6.31 -0.14 27.61
CA CYS A 133 -6.57 1.15 28.21
C CYS A 133 -5.66 2.18 27.55
N GLU A 134 -6.23 3.26 27.02
CA GLU A 134 -5.50 4.31 26.30
C GLU A 134 -5.04 5.40 27.27
N PRO A 135 -3.76 5.45 27.67
CA PRO A 135 -3.32 6.39 28.69
C PRO A 135 -3.20 7.81 28.15
N LYS A 136 -3.05 7.98 26.83
CA LYS A 136 -2.82 9.28 26.20
C LYS A 136 -3.23 9.24 24.72
N ALA A 137 -4.00 10.23 24.31
CA ALA A 137 -4.33 10.46 22.92
C ALA A 137 -3.07 10.83 22.11
N PHE A 138 -2.99 10.37 20.87
CA PHE A 138 -2.07 10.91 19.87
C PHE A 138 -2.69 12.17 19.29
N LYS A 139 -2.04 13.30 19.51
CA LYS A 139 -2.47 14.56 18.92
C LYS A 139 -1.98 14.67 17.49
N TYR A 140 -2.73 15.38 16.66
CA TYR A 140 -2.31 15.75 15.32
C TYR A 140 -0.88 16.34 15.31
N SER A 141 -0.07 15.87 14.36
CA SER A 141 1.27 16.39 14.12
C SER A 141 1.57 16.40 12.61
N GLY A 142 1.74 17.57 12.04
CA GLY A 142 2.06 17.73 10.62
C GLY A 142 0.95 17.18 9.71
N ASN A 143 1.24 16.14 8.94
CA ASN A 143 0.31 15.54 7.96
C ASN A 143 -0.46 14.33 8.51
N TYR A 144 -0.38 14.05 9.81
CA TYR A 144 -0.99 12.87 10.42
C TYR A 144 -2.21 13.23 11.23
N THR A 145 -3.31 12.53 10.98
CA THR A 145 -4.54 12.66 11.77
C THR A 145 -4.31 12.13 13.20
N GLY A 146 -4.78 12.87 14.20
CA GLY A 146 -4.74 12.46 15.60
C GLY A 146 -5.79 11.38 15.90
N THR A 147 -5.56 10.61 16.95
CA THR A 147 -6.52 9.62 17.46
C THR A 147 -6.51 9.57 18.98
N THR A 148 -7.67 9.32 19.58
CA THR A 148 -7.81 9.12 21.03
C THR A 148 -7.41 7.72 21.48
N ILE A 149 -7.28 6.77 20.53
CA ILE A 149 -7.02 5.35 20.80
C ILE A 149 -5.80 4.83 20.02
N PRO A 150 -4.60 5.44 20.18
CA PRO A 150 -3.44 5.14 19.35
C PRO A 150 -2.92 3.69 19.46
N ARG A 151 -2.91 3.11 20.65
CA ARG A 151 -2.48 1.71 20.84
C ARG A 151 -3.44 0.74 20.17
N THR A 152 -4.72 0.98 20.36
CA THR A 152 -5.81 0.21 19.76
C THR A 152 -5.72 0.26 18.23
N GLN A 153 -5.56 1.45 17.67
CA GLN A 153 -5.41 1.63 16.22
C GLN A 153 -4.17 0.90 15.70
N PHE A 154 -3.02 1.14 16.30
CA PHE A 154 -1.77 0.52 15.87
C PHE A 154 -1.82 -1.01 15.91
N ALA A 155 -2.30 -1.60 17.03
CA ALA A 155 -2.40 -3.05 17.16
C ALA A 155 -3.36 -3.67 16.14
N GLY A 156 -4.49 -3.00 15.87
CA GLY A 156 -5.42 -3.44 14.83
C GLY A 156 -4.82 -3.37 13.42
N MET A 157 -4.05 -2.31 13.12
CA MET A 157 -3.35 -2.18 11.83
C MET A 157 -2.29 -3.29 11.65
N VAL A 158 -1.55 -3.65 12.71
CA VAL A 158 -0.59 -4.77 12.68
C VAL A 158 -1.31 -6.09 12.41
N THR A 159 -2.41 -6.36 13.12
CA THR A 159 -3.21 -7.57 12.90
C THR A 159 -3.78 -7.64 11.48
N ARG A 160 -4.21 -6.51 10.93
CA ARG A 160 -4.70 -6.45 9.55
C ARG A 160 -3.60 -6.77 8.55
N LEU A 161 -2.40 -6.24 8.75
CA LEU A 161 -1.24 -6.58 7.92
C LEU A 161 -0.90 -8.07 8.00
N ASP A 162 -0.91 -8.65 9.21
CA ASP A 162 -0.67 -10.08 9.42
C ASP A 162 -1.72 -10.94 8.70
N ASN A 163 -3.00 -10.56 8.77
CA ASN A 163 -4.06 -11.22 8.02
C ASN A 163 -3.82 -11.16 6.49
N TYR A 164 -3.42 -10.00 5.95
CA TYR A 164 -3.10 -9.88 4.53
C TYR A 164 -1.94 -10.80 4.11
N LEU A 165 -0.90 -10.91 4.94
CA LEU A 165 0.20 -11.83 4.67
C LEU A 165 -0.27 -13.29 4.72
N GLY A 166 -1.12 -13.65 5.68
CA GLY A 166 -1.75 -14.97 5.75
C GLY A 166 -2.57 -15.31 4.50
N GLU A 167 -3.38 -14.36 4.00
CA GLU A 167 -4.16 -14.55 2.77
C GLU A 167 -3.28 -14.69 1.53
N ILE A 168 -2.15 -13.96 1.44
CA ILE A 168 -1.17 -14.13 0.36
C ILE A 168 -0.58 -15.54 0.39
N ILE A 169 -0.17 -16.03 1.56
CA ILE A 169 0.39 -17.38 1.71
C ILE A 169 -0.63 -18.43 1.28
N ILE A 170 -1.86 -18.33 1.76
CA ILE A 170 -2.95 -19.24 1.37
C ILE A 170 -3.20 -19.20 -0.15
N GLU A 171 -3.11 -18.04 -0.78
CA GLU A 171 -3.32 -17.90 -2.23
C GLU A 171 -2.16 -18.53 -3.05
N LEU A 172 -0.93 -18.45 -2.52
CA LEU A 172 0.25 -19.08 -3.13
C LEU A 172 0.27 -20.61 -3.02
N GLU A 173 -0.43 -21.18 -2.04
CA GLU A 173 -0.53 -22.64 -1.83
C GLU A 173 -1.60 -23.33 -2.72
N LYS A 174 -2.41 -22.55 -3.44
CA LYS A 174 -3.45 -23.05 -4.36
C LYS A 174 -2.92 -23.33 -5.77
#